data_d67771565d3fc82eaac65d82ee5364ff
#
_entry.id   d67771565d3fc82eaac65d82ee5364ff
#
_cell.length_a   1.000
_cell.length_b   1.000
_cell.length_c   1.000
_cell.angle_alpha   90.00
_cell.angle_beta   90.00
_cell.angle_gamma   90.00
#
_symmetry.space_group_name_H-M   'P 1'
#
loop_
_entity.id
_entity.type
_entity.pdbx_description
1 polymer ?
#
loop_
_entity_poly.entity_id
_entity_poly.type
_entity_poly.pdbx_seq_one_letter_code
_entity_poly.pdbx_strand_id
1 'polypeptide(L)'
;MTYEAAIQLIKQKQSLGVQPGLSRMLAAMEKTGSVQNKLQVIHVAGTNGKGTVCAAVADGLRRAEYRVGVFSSPWVTDFREQITVDGRMIPKQDFADCVEVFAKEPLTEFELITAVMYLYFYRSGVDYAVVECGMGGAGDCTNVLAHPTVCAFAKVALDHMAFLGDTVEAIAREKSGIIKPGCPVVLYPLIAAKDVFLEQCRALNCPVTEAAQQGDPIADDLAVAGEVLRLLGVDTAPGLPMLPARREHFGENLLLDGAHNPDGAAALLLHLPTDRPIAAVLAMMEDKDIDGYLCQVLPRCRRVIATTVPGMGRALSAEDLAAAARKYCPDVTAEPNPHRALAAAKADGDFILVCGSFYLAREIRKDLI
;
A
#
# COMPACT_ATOMS: atom_id res chain seq x y z
N MET A 1 -28.13 -2.15 -5.21
CA MET A 1 -28.21 -2.36 -3.72
C MET A 1 -27.93 -1.08 -2.97
N THR A 2 -28.13 -1.03 -1.60
CA THR A 2 -27.66 0.14 -0.84
C THR A 2 -26.15 0.02 -0.55
N TYR A 3 -25.50 1.14 -0.21
CA TYR A 3 -24.09 1.15 0.17
C TYR A 3 -23.81 0.28 1.40
N GLU A 4 -24.67 0.34 2.40
CA GLU A 4 -24.56 -0.46 3.62
C GLU A 4 -24.65 -1.96 3.33
N ALA A 5 -25.53 -2.37 2.42
CA ALA A 5 -25.62 -3.77 1.96
C ALA A 5 -24.36 -4.20 1.19
N ALA A 6 -23.78 -3.31 0.38
CA ALA A 6 -22.52 -3.56 -0.32
C ALA A 6 -21.35 -3.76 0.67
N ILE A 7 -21.22 -2.90 1.68
CA ILE A 7 -20.20 -3.04 2.74
C ILE A 7 -20.40 -4.33 3.54
N GLN A 8 -21.64 -4.70 3.84
CA GLN A 8 -21.94 -5.96 4.54
C GLN A 8 -21.52 -7.19 3.73
N LEU A 9 -21.78 -7.19 2.43
CA LEU A 9 -21.33 -8.25 1.51
C LEU A 9 -19.81 -8.38 1.49
N ILE A 10 -19.09 -7.26 1.41
CA ILE A 10 -17.63 -7.22 1.43
C ILE A 10 -17.08 -7.82 2.74
N LYS A 11 -17.63 -7.42 3.88
CA LYS A 11 -17.25 -7.98 5.20
C LYS A 11 -17.46 -9.49 5.28
N GLN A 12 -18.53 -10.01 4.71
CA GLN A 12 -18.76 -11.46 4.65
C GLN A 12 -17.68 -12.18 3.82
N LYS A 13 -17.16 -11.53 2.76
CA LYS A 13 -16.11 -12.10 1.92
C LYS A 13 -14.70 -12.04 2.56
N GLN A 14 -14.50 -11.28 3.61
CA GLN A 14 -13.24 -11.26 4.40
C GLN A 14 -12.90 -12.66 4.97
N SER A 15 -13.90 -13.43 5.34
CA SER A 15 -13.70 -14.79 5.87
C SER A 15 -13.07 -15.76 4.88
N LEU A 16 -13.08 -15.44 3.58
CA LEU A 16 -12.46 -16.26 2.54
C LEU A 16 -10.92 -16.13 2.51
N GLY A 17 -10.37 -15.11 3.16
CA GLY A 17 -8.92 -14.87 3.22
C GLY A 17 -8.28 -14.65 1.84
N VAL A 18 -6.97 -14.90 1.76
CA VAL A 18 -6.21 -14.83 0.50
C VAL A 18 -6.35 -16.17 -0.22
N GLN A 19 -6.84 -16.14 -1.45
CA GLN A 19 -6.95 -17.33 -2.30
C GLN A 19 -6.10 -17.14 -3.56
N PRO A 20 -5.05 -17.93 -3.77
CA PRO A 20 -4.18 -17.80 -4.94
C PRO A 20 -4.92 -18.05 -6.27
N GLY A 21 -4.39 -17.44 -7.33
CA GLY A 21 -4.82 -17.66 -8.71
C GLY A 21 -5.77 -16.60 -9.24
N LEU A 22 -5.69 -16.37 -10.57
CA LEU A 22 -6.41 -15.29 -11.26
C LEU A 22 -7.73 -15.76 -11.89
N SER A 23 -8.02 -17.06 -11.91
CA SER A 23 -9.15 -17.63 -12.67
C SER A 23 -10.51 -17.05 -12.25
N ARG A 24 -10.76 -16.89 -10.95
CA ARG A 24 -12.01 -16.30 -10.44
C ARG A 24 -12.16 -14.85 -10.91
N MET A 25 -11.08 -14.09 -10.81
CA MET A 25 -11.06 -12.69 -11.21
C MET A 25 -11.23 -12.54 -12.73
N LEU A 26 -10.56 -13.36 -13.55
CA LEU A 26 -10.73 -13.38 -14.99
C LEU A 26 -12.17 -13.69 -15.38
N ALA A 27 -12.77 -14.75 -14.80
CA ALA A 27 -14.16 -15.12 -15.06
C ALA A 27 -15.15 -14.01 -14.66
N ALA A 28 -14.91 -13.31 -13.55
CA ALA A 28 -15.73 -12.17 -13.14
C ALA A 28 -15.62 -11.00 -14.12
N MET A 29 -14.41 -10.71 -14.60
CA MET A 29 -14.18 -9.60 -15.55
C MET A 29 -14.74 -9.88 -16.93
N GLU A 30 -14.79 -11.14 -17.38
CA GLU A 30 -15.44 -11.55 -18.65
C GLU A 30 -16.91 -11.13 -18.68
N LYS A 31 -17.63 -11.18 -17.56
CA LYS A 31 -19.04 -10.76 -17.46
C LYS A 31 -19.27 -9.29 -17.76
N THR A 32 -18.25 -8.47 -17.59
CA THR A 32 -18.29 -7.04 -17.95
C THR A 32 -17.67 -6.75 -19.32
N GLY A 33 -17.33 -7.79 -20.10
CA GLY A 33 -16.66 -7.66 -21.40
C GLY A 33 -15.20 -7.27 -21.28
N SER A 34 -14.53 -7.77 -20.22
CA SER A 34 -13.11 -7.57 -19.93
C SER A 34 -12.71 -6.09 -19.98
N VAL A 35 -13.48 -5.24 -19.29
CA VAL A 35 -13.31 -3.77 -19.30
C VAL A 35 -11.91 -3.33 -18.87
N GLN A 36 -11.22 -4.10 -18.04
CA GLN A 36 -9.85 -3.82 -17.61
C GLN A 36 -8.86 -3.71 -18.78
N ASN A 37 -9.11 -4.44 -19.87
CA ASN A 37 -8.28 -4.41 -21.08
C ASN A 37 -8.57 -3.22 -22.01
N LYS A 38 -9.57 -2.41 -21.67
CA LYS A 38 -9.95 -1.19 -22.41
C LYS A 38 -9.41 0.08 -21.76
N LEU A 39 -8.74 -0.05 -20.59
CA LEU A 39 -8.16 1.04 -19.84
C LEU A 39 -6.65 1.18 -20.15
N GLN A 40 -6.15 2.40 -20.11
CA GLN A 40 -4.72 2.66 -20.09
C GLN A 40 -4.22 2.54 -18.64
N VAL A 41 -3.60 1.40 -18.32
CA VAL A 41 -3.22 1.09 -16.93
C VAL A 41 -1.73 1.27 -16.70
N ILE A 42 -1.38 2.07 -15.70
CA ILE A 42 -0.06 2.10 -15.08
C ILE A 42 -0.13 1.14 -13.89
N HIS A 43 0.55 0.00 -13.98
CA HIS A 43 0.51 -1.06 -12.99
C HIS A 43 1.74 -1.00 -12.09
N VAL A 44 1.54 -0.81 -10.77
CA VAL A 44 2.61 -0.54 -9.81
C VAL A 44 2.76 -1.68 -8.82
N ALA A 45 3.93 -2.33 -8.79
CA ALA A 45 4.30 -3.32 -7.79
C ALA A 45 5.52 -2.85 -6.97
N GLY A 46 5.78 -3.53 -5.87
CA GLY A 46 6.88 -3.21 -4.94
C GLY A 46 6.58 -3.73 -3.54
N THR A 47 7.52 -3.62 -2.62
CA THR A 47 7.30 -3.88 -1.20
C THR A 47 6.85 -2.58 -0.53
N ASN A 48 7.67 -1.57 -0.53
CA ASN A 48 7.40 -0.24 0.01
C ASN A 48 7.38 0.80 -1.12
N GLY A 49 6.72 1.94 -0.93
CA GLY A 49 6.68 3.05 -1.90
C GLY A 49 5.57 2.98 -2.94
N LYS A 50 4.90 1.83 -3.16
CA LYS A 50 3.84 1.67 -4.19
C LYS A 50 2.81 2.79 -4.19
N GLY A 51 2.19 3.05 -3.03
CA GLY A 51 1.18 4.11 -2.89
C GLY A 51 1.74 5.51 -3.15
N THR A 52 3.01 5.77 -2.81
CA THR A 52 3.72 7.02 -3.10
C THR A 52 3.89 7.20 -4.61
N VAL A 53 4.39 6.17 -5.31
CA VAL A 53 4.53 6.17 -6.77
C VAL A 53 3.17 6.38 -7.43
N CYS A 54 2.13 5.65 -7.01
CA CYS A 54 0.77 5.80 -7.56
C CYS A 54 0.24 7.23 -7.40
N ALA A 55 0.37 7.80 -6.21
CA ALA A 55 -0.10 9.14 -5.92
C ALA A 55 0.65 10.22 -6.74
N ALA A 56 1.97 10.06 -6.86
CA ALA A 56 2.83 10.98 -7.60
C ALA A 56 2.57 10.94 -9.12
N VAL A 57 2.42 9.74 -9.71
CA VAL A 57 2.04 9.57 -11.12
C VAL A 57 0.66 10.20 -11.37
N ALA A 58 -0.31 9.91 -10.51
CA ALA A 58 -1.66 10.45 -10.64
C ALA A 58 -1.70 11.98 -10.51
N ASP A 59 -0.90 12.56 -9.62
CA ASP A 59 -0.77 14.01 -9.49
C ASP A 59 -0.21 14.64 -10.76
N GLY A 60 0.88 14.09 -11.33
CA GLY A 60 1.46 14.56 -12.58
C GLY A 60 0.47 14.50 -13.74
N LEU A 61 -0.25 13.38 -13.90
CA LEU A 61 -1.26 13.21 -14.92
C LEU A 61 -2.43 14.20 -14.77
N ARG A 62 -2.94 14.40 -13.54
CA ARG A 62 -4.02 15.38 -13.28
C ARG A 62 -3.59 16.83 -13.58
N ARG A 63 -2.33 17.20 -13.28
CA ARG A 63 -1.80 18.52 -13.64
C ARG A 63 -1.64 18.71 -15.14
N ALA A 64 -1.52 17.61 -15.88
CA ALA A 64 -1.58 17.60 -17.35
C ALA A 64 -3.03 17.46 -17.87
N GLU A 65 -4.02 17.71 -17.02
CA GLU A 65 -5.47 17.73 -17.32
C GLU A 65 -6.07 16.39 -17.75
N TYR A 66 -5.38 15.24 -17.50
CA TYR A 66 -5.97 13.93 -17.71
C TYR A 66 -6.93 13.55 -16.59
N ARG A 67 -7.97 12.80 -16.95
CA ARG A 67 -8.88 12.17 -16.01
C ARG A 67 -8.27 10.89 -15.46
N VAL A 68 -7.98 10.84 -14.15
CA VAL A 68 -7.16 9.79 -13.56
C VAL A 68 -7.90 9.00 -12.50
N GLY A 69 -8.00 7.67 -12.72
CA GLY A 69 -8.40 6.72 -11.70
C GLY A 69 -7.18 6.26 -10.88
N VAL A 70 -7.31 6.15 -9.56
CA VAL A 70 -6.27 5.59 -8.68
C VAL A 70 -6.86 4.49 -7.82
N PHE A 71 -6.18 3.35 -7.82
CA PHE A 71 -6.43 2.24 -6.90
C PHE A 71 -5.24 2.06 -5.97
N SER A 72 -5.49 2.12 -4.67
CA SER A 72 -4.44 1.97 -3.64
C SER A 72 -4.95 1.24 -2.41
N SER A 73 -4.03 0.58 -1.68
CA SER A 73 -4.35 -0.17 -0.46
C SER A 73 -3.18 -0.16 0.52
N PRO A 74 -3.43 -0.37 1.83
CA PRO A 74 -4.73 -0.43 2.49
C PRO A 74 -5.35 0.96 2.70
N TRP A 75 -6.65 1.01 2.96
CA TRP A 75 -7.33 2.25 3.34
C TRP A 75 -7.07 2.65 4.80
N VAL A 76 -7.15 3.95 5.10
CA VAL A 76 -6.92 4.54 6.43
C VAL A 76 -8.11 5.36 6.93
N THR A 77 -8.79 6.11 6.06
CA THR A 77 -9.86 7.04 6.46
C THR A 77 -11.25 6.51 6.13
N ASP A 78 -11.50 6.16 4.90
CA ASP A 78 -12.77 5.64 4.40
C ASP A 78 -12.47 4.47 3.45
N PHE A 79 -13.25 3.41 3.54
CA PHE A 79 -13.09 2.22 2.70
C PHE A 79 -13.02 2.53 1.20
N ARG A 80 -13.74 3.59 0.77
CA ARG A 80 -13.81 4.02 -0.63
C ARG A 80 -12.58 4.77 -1.12
N GLU A 81 -11.67 5.19 -0.21
CA GLU A 81 -10.44 5.89 -0.63
C GLU A 81 -9.51 5.02 -1.47
N GLN A 82 -9.72 3.70 -1.43
CA GLN A 82 -9.01 2.75 -2.30
C GLN A 82 -9.31 2.99 -3.79
N ILE A 83 -10.47 3.58 -4.11
CA ILE A 83 -10.93 3.83 -5.48
C ILE A 83 -11.27 5.31 -5.62
N THR A 84 -10.39 6.04 -6.29
CA THR A 84 -10.62 7.47 -6.53
C THR A 84 -10.56 7.81 -8.02
N VAL A 85 -11.32 8.82 -8.43
CA VAL A 85 -11.19 9.46 -9.75
C VAL A 85 -10.99 10.96 -9.52
N ASP A 86 -9.94 11.52 -10.10
CA ASP A 86 -9.52 12.92 -9.95
C ASP A 86 -9.38 13.34 -8.46
N GLY A 87 -8.88 12.43 -7.62
CA GLY A 87 -8.71 12.63 -6.19
C GLY A 87 -9.99 12.56 -5.36
N ARG A 88 -11.13 12.26 -5.96
CA ARG A 88 -12.41 12.08 -5.27
C ARG A 88 -12.75 10.60 -5.14
N MET A 89 -13.10 10.20 -3.92
CA MET A 89 -13.54 8.82 -3.65
C MET A 89 -14.77 8.47 -4.51
N ILE A 90 -14.85 7.21 -4.93
CA ILE A 90 -16.04 6.67 -5.59
C ILE A 90 -17.30 7.02 -4.78
N PRO A 91 -18.36 7.59 -5.39
CA PRO A 91 -19.62 7.87 -4.71
C PRO A 91 -20.23 6.59 -4.12
N LYS A 92 -20.90 6.70 -2.99
CA LYS A 92 -21.52 5.55 -2.30
C LYS A 92 -22.45 4.75 -3.21
N GLN A 93 -23.25 5.41 -4.02
CA GLN A 93 -24.19 4.75 -4.91
C GLN A 93 -23.45 4.03 -6.05
N ASP A 94 -22.48 4.68 -6.70
CA ASP A 94 -21.69 4.08 -7.78
C ASP A 94 -20.93 2.85 -7.28
N PHE A 95 -20.41 2.92 -6.04
CA PHE A 95 -19.77 1.78 -5.38
C PHE A 95 -20.75 0.62 -5.23
N ALA A 96 -21.95 0.87 -4.67
CA ALA A 96 -22.96 -0.15 -4.47
C ALA A 96 -23.44 -0.77 -5.80
N ASP A 97 -23.61 0.05 -6.84
CA ASP A 97 -24.02 -0.40 -8.18
C ASP A 97 -22.95 -1.26 -8.84
N CYS A 98 -21.67 -0.95 -8.64
CA CYS A 98 -20.58 -1.78 -9.12
C CYS A 98 -20.45 -3.09 -8.33
N VAL A 99 -20.59 -3.06 -7.00
CA VAL A 99 -20.60 -4.27 -6.16
C VAL A 99 -21.74 -5.21 -6.56
N GLU A 100 -22.92 -4.69 -6.87
CA GLU A 100 -24.09 -5.48 -7.27
C GLU A 100 -23.82 -6.32 -8.52
N VAL A 101 -23.03 -5.82 -9.48
CA VAL A 101 -22.64 -6.57 -10.69
C VAL A 101 -21.92 -7.86 -10.34
N PHE A 102 -21.07 -7.83 -9.31
CA PHE A 102 -20.23 -8.96 -8.89
C PHE A 102 -20.72 -9.68 -7.62
N ALA A 103 -21.91 -9.34 -7.11
CA ALA A 103 -22.38 -9.82 -5.80
C ALA A 103 -22.44 -11.34 -5.69
N LYS A 104 -22.76 -12.04 -6.80
CA LYS A 104 -22.90 -13.51 -6.85
C LYS A 104 -21.60 -14.22 -7.21
N GLU A 105 -20.52 -13.47 -7.50
CA GLU A 105 -19.24 -14.08 -7.88
C GLU A 105 -18.52 -14.62 -6.66
N PRO A 106 -17.78 -15.75 -6.79
CA PRO A 106 -17.02 -16.36 -5.70
C PRO A 106 -15.69 -15.60 -5.46
N LEU A 107 -15.75 -14.28 -5.39
CA LEU A 107 -14.61 -13.41 -5.18
C LEU A 107 -14.32 -13.23 -3.69
N THR A 108 -13.05 -13.15 -3.32
CA THR A 108 -12.60 -12.67 -2.00
C THR A 108 -12.89 -11.17 -1.86
N GLU A 109 -12.70 -10.61 -0.68
CA GLU A 109 -12.85 -9.16 -0.45
C GLU A 109 -12.03 -8.34 -1.44
N PHE A 110 -10.71 -8.62 -1.53
CA PHE A 110 -9.80 -7.84 -2.36
C PHE A 110 -10.05 -8.05 -3.86
N GLU A 111 -10.42 -9.26 -4.28
CA GLU A 111 -10.86 -9.52 -5.66
C GLU A 111 -12.12 -8.73 -6.02
N LEU A 112 -13.11 -8.70 -5.13
CA LEU A 112 -14.34 -7.94 -5.37
C LEU A 112 -14.08 -6.43 -5.51
N ILE A 113 -13.26 -5.85 -4.62
CA ILE A 113 -12.91 -4.43 -4.68
C ILE A 113 -12.13 -4.13 -5.96
N THR A 114 -11.22 -5.01 -6.37
CA THR A 114 -10.47 -4.87 -7.63
C THR A 114 -11.40 -4.93 -8.87
N ALA A 115 -12.38 -5.81 -8.87
CA ALA A 115 -13.37 -5.88 -9.96
C ALA A 115 -14.25 -4.61 -10.02
N VAL A 116 -14.68 -4.12 -8.85
CA VAL A 116 -15.41 -2.84 -8.70
C VAL A 116 -14.59 -1.68 -9.23
N MET A 117 -13.30 -1.60 -8.90
CA MET A 117 -12.39 -0.56 -9.37
C MET A 117 -12.30 -0.53 -10.90
N TYR A 118 -12.02 -1.67 -11.55
CA TYR A 118 -11.93 -1.71 -13.01
C TYR A 118 -13.23 -1.31 -13.69
N LEU A 119 -14.37 -1.79 -13.19
CA LEU A 119 -15.68 -1.44 -13.71
C LEU A 119 -15.99 0.06 -13.53
N TYR A 120 -15.67 0.61 -12.35
CA TYR A 120 -15.91 2.02 -12.07
C TYR A 120 -15.03 2.93 -12.92
N PHE A 121 -13.74 2.63 -13.08
CA PHE A 121 -12.84 3.41 -13.93
C PHE A 121 -13.30 3.41 -15.38
N TYR A 122 -13.72 2.24 -15.89
CA TYR A 122 -14.27 2.15 -17.24
C TYR A 122 -15.54 3.00 -17.40
N ARG A 123 -16.49 2.90 -16.46
CA ARG A 123 -17.72 3.70 -16.48
C ARG A 123 -17.47 5.20 -16.34
N SER A 124 -16.45 5.57 -15.59
CA SER A 124 -16.07 6.96 -15.38
C SER A 124 -15.31 7.56 -16.56
N GLY A 125 -14.89 6.76 -17.55
CA GLY A 125 -14.14 7.23 -18.70
C GLY A 125 -12.83 7.87 -18.33
N VAL A 126 -12.04 7.21 -17.43
CA VAL A 126 -10.71 7.70 -17.09
C VAL A 126 -9.76 7.57 -18.28
N ASP A 127 -8.88 8.56 -18.48
CA ASP A 127 -7.83 8.50 -19.49
C ASP A 127 -6.74 7.53 -19.07
N TYR A 128 -6.39 7.56 -17.78
CA TYR A 128 -5.41 6.64 -17.17
C TYR A 128 -5.92 6.07 -15.87
N ALA A 129 -5.60 4.80 -15.63
CA ALA A 129 -5.80 4.12 -14.36
C ALA A 129 -4.45 3.77 -13.72
N VAL A 130 -4.14 4.34 -12.57
CA VAL A 130 -2.94 4.02 -11.79
C VAL A 130 -3.33 2.99 -10.74
N VAL A 131 -2.81 1.77 -10.88
CA VAL A 131 -3.26 0.60 -10.12
C VAL A 131 -2.12 0.03 -9.28
N GLU A 132 -2.26 0.10 -7.96
CA GLU A 132 -1.36 -0.52 -6.99
C GLU A 132 -1.67 -2.01 -6.84
N CYS A 133 -0.66 -2.89 -6.97
CA CYS A 133 -0.77 -4.29 -6.55
C CYS A 133 -1.00 -4.39 -5.05
N GLY A 134 -1.91 -5.25 -4.62
CA GLY A 134 -2.13 -5.51 -3.20
C GLY A 134 -0.96 -6.26 -2.58
N MET A 135 -0.59 -7.41 -3.15
CA MET A 135 0.49 -8.27 -2.66
C MET A 135 1.12 -9.05 -3.80
N GLY A 136 2.47 -9.10 -3.83
CA GLY A 136 3.19 -9.86 -4.88
C GLY A 136 3.12 -9.16 -6.24
N GLY A 137 2.59 -9.85 -7.22
CA GLY A 137 2.43 -9.37 -8.59
C GLY A 137 1.83 -10.45 -9.51
N ALA A 138 2.52 -11.56 -9.76
CA ALA A 138 2.05 -12.62 -10.66
C ALA A 138 0.66 -13.15 -10.29
N GLY A 139 0.45 -13.43 -9.01
CA GLY A 139 -0.80 -13.93 -8.45
C GLY A 139 -1.76 -12.85 -7.94
N ASP A 140 -1.39 -11.57 -8.00
CA ASP A 140 -2.23 -10.48 -7.52
C ASP A 140 -3.46 -10.28 -8.41
N CYS A 141 -4.64 -10.12 -7.82
CA CYS A 141 -5.89 -10.01 -8.58
C CYS A 141 -5.96 -8.75 -9.48
N THR A 142 -5.10 -7.76 -9.27
CA THR A 142 -4.94 -6.64 -10.19
C THR A 142 -4.26 -7.05 -11.50
N ASN A 143 -3.56 -8.20 -11.53
CA ASN A 143 -2.78 -8.67 -12.69
C ASN A 143 -3.63 -9.40 -13.76
N VAL A 144 -4.90 -9.09 -13.86
CA VAL A 144 -5.80 -9.60 -14.93
C VAL A 144 -5.75 -8.77 -16.21
N LEU A 145 -4.73 -7.97 -16.36
CA LEU A 145 -4.47 -7.11 -17.52
C LEU A 145 -3.75 -7.89 -18.61
N ALA A 146 -4.19 -7.73 -19.86
CA ALA A 146 -3.48 -8.26 -21.00
C ALA A 146 -2.31 -7.36 -21.43
N HIS A 147 -2.50 -6.04 -21.39
CA HIS A 147 -1.54 -5.04 -21.90
C HIS A 147 -1.54 -3.79 -21.03
N PRO A 148 -0.82 -3.76 -19.89
CA PRO A 148 -0.62 -2.53 -19.15
C PRO A 148 0.18 -1.52 -20.00
N THR A 149 -0.11 -0.23 -19.85
CA THR A 149 0.58 0.85 -20.56
C THR A 149 2.02 1.00 -20.09
N VAL A 150 2.23 0.90 -18.77
CA VAL A 150 3.55 0.91 -18.12
C VAL A 150 3.47 0.00 -16.89
N CYS A 151 4.51 -0.79 -16.65
CA CYS A 151 4.74 -1.46 -15.37
C CYS A 151 5.82 -0.70 -14.58
N ALA A 152 5.49 -0.26 -13.37
CA ALA A 152 6.43 0.44 -12.51
C ALA A 152 6.70 -0.36 -11.23
N PHE A 153 7.94 -0.37 -10.80
CA PHE A 153 8.37 -1.07 -9.60
C PHE A 153 8.94 -0.08 -8.59
N ALA A 154 8.29 0.01 -7.44
CA ALA A 154 8.82 0.66 -6.26
C ALA A 154 9.83 -0.26 -5.55
N LYS A 155 10.37 0.16 -4.41
CA LYS A 155 11.39 -0.60 -3.68
C LYS A 155 10.96 -2.03 -3.38
N VAL A 156 11.89 -2.98 -3.55
CA VAL A 156 11.73 -4.40 -3.23
C VAL A 156 12.56 -4.75 -2.00
N ALA A 157 11.92 -5.38 -1.02
CA ALA A 157 12.52 -5.84 0.23
C ALA A 157 11.77 -7.09 0.73
N LEU A 158 12.24 -7.70 1.80
CA LEU A 158 11.55 -8.81 2.46
C LEU A 158 10.25 -8.32 3.10
N ASP A 159 9.14 -8.92 2.71
CA ASP A 159 7.82 -8.78 3.31
C ASP A 159 6.91 -9.91 2.81
N HIS A 160 5.84 -10.24 3.55
CA HIS A 160 4.89 -11.30 3.20
C HIS A 160 5.55 -12.65 2.89
N MET A 161 6.61 -13.00 3.60
CA MET A 161 7.46 -14.18 3.32
C MET A 161 6.68 -15.49 3.30
N ALA A 162 5.62 -15.62 4.09
CA ALA A 162 4.75 -16.80 4.08
C ALA A 162 4.03 -17.04 2.74
N PHE A 163 3.89 -16.02 1.90
CA PHE A 163 3.19 -16.08 0.61
C PHE A 163 4.13 -15.93 -0.59
N LEU A 164 5.15 -15.09 -0.47
CA LEU A 164 6.00 -14.68 -1.60
C LEU A 164 7.37 -15.36 -1.61
N GLY A 165 7.68 -16.13 -0.55
CA GLY A 165 9.00 -16.72 -0.35
C GLY A 165 9.88 -15.91 0.59
N ASP A 166 10.95 -16.52 1.05
CA ASP A 166 11.86 -16.07 2.11
C ASP A 166 13.13 -15.37 1.58
N THR A 167 13.23 -15.18 0.26
CA THR A 167 14.35 -14.50 -0.40
C THR A 167 13.88 -13.30 -1.22
N VAL A 168 14.74 -12.31 -1.36
CA VAL A 168 14.46 -11.12 -2.16
C VAL A 168 14.25 -11.49 -3.63
N GLU A 169 14.97 -12.49 -4.13
CA GLU A 169 14.84 -13.01 -5.49
C GLU A 169 13.46 -13.67 -5.74
N ALA A 170 12.95 -14.43 -4.76
CA ALA A 170 11.60 -15.03 -4.85
C ALA A 170 10.53 -13.93 -4.91
N ILE A 171 10.65 -12.93 -4.02
CA ILE A 171 9.75 -11.78 -3.98
C ILE A 171 9.82 -10.95 -5.28
N ALA A 172 11.04 -10.73 -5.81
CA ALA A 172 11.25 -10.03 -7.08
C ALA A 172 10.62 -10.80 -8.25
N ARG A 173 10.74 -12.13 -8.26
CA ARG A 173 10.14 -13.01 -9.29
C ARG A 173 8.61 -12.91 -9.28
N GLU A 174 8.00 -12.96 -8.10
CA GLU A 174 6.56 -12.74 -7.95
C GLU A 174 6.12 -11.36 -8.45
N LYS A 175 6.86 -10.31 -8.08
CA LYS A 175 6.54 -8.93 -8.49
C LYS A 175 6.71 -8.73 -10.00
N SER A 176 7.78 -9.27 -10.59
CA SER A 176 8.04 -9.16 -12.04
C SER A 176 6.96 -9.82 -12.91
N GLY A 177 6.10 -10.67 -12.33
CA GLY A 177 4.98 -11.32 -13.03
C GLY A 177 3.89 -10.36 -13.54
N ILE A 178 3.90 -9.08 -13.16
CA ILE A 178 3.02 -8.08 -13.76
C ILE A 178 3.48 -7.61 -15.14
N ILE A 179 4.75 -7.87 -15.51
CA ILE A 179 5.31 -7.47 -16.80
C ILE A 179 4.64 -8.31 -17.90
N LYS A 180 4.17 -7.63 -18.95
CA LYS A 180 3.52 -8.24 -20.11
C LYS A 180 4.35 -7.97 -21.37
N PRO A 181 4.21 -8.81 -22.43
CA PRO A 181 5.00 -8.66 -23.65
C PRO A 181 4.98 -7.24 -24.23
N GLY A 182 6.16 -6.67 -24.46
CA GLY A 182 6.34 -5.35 -25.06
C GLY A 182 6.03 -4.15 -24.15
N CYS A 183 5.58 -4.38 -22.90
CA CYS A 183 5.23 -3.31 -21.97
C CYS A 183 6.48 -2.55 -21.48
N PRO A 184 6.53 -1.21 -21.53
CA PRO A 184 7.57 -0.43 -20.90
C PRO A 184 7.64 -0.67 -19.39
N VAL A 185 8.86 -0.78 -18.85
CA VAL A 185 9.12 -1.07 -17.43
C VAL A 185 9.98 0.02 -16.82
N VAL A 186 9.56 0.53 -15.67
CA VAL A 186 10.33 1.46 -14.83
C VAL A 186 10.74 0.77 -13.55
N LEU A 187 12.03 0.76 -13.25
CA LEU A 187 12.58 0.16 -12.04
C LEU A 187 12.99 1.24 -11.03
N TYR A 188 12.75 0.96 -9.76
CA TYR A 188 13.27 1.73 -8.63
C TYR A 188 14.82 1.79 -8.68
N PRO A 189 15.45 2.89 -8.25
CA PRO A 189 16.91 3.00 -8.21
C PRO A 189 17.54 1.88 -7.39
N LEU A 190 18.55 1.21 -7.95
CA LEU A 190 19.24 0.10 -7.29
C LEU A 190 18.28 -0.98 -6.76
N ILE A 191 17.23 -1.29 -7.52
CA ILE A 191 16.25 -2.29 -7.10
C ILE A 191 16.92 -3.61 -6.73
N ALA A 192 16.52 -4.18 -5.60
CA ALA A 192 17.05 -5.45 -5.15
C ALA A 192 16.66 -6.59 -6.13
N ALA A 193 17.54 -7.57 -6.30
CA ALA A 193 17.40 -8.66 -7.29
C ALA A 193 17.10 -8.17 -8.72
N LYS A 194 17.76 -7.09 -9.15
CA LYS A 194 17.58 -6.42 -10.45
C LYS A 194 17.61 -7.39 -11.63
N ASP A 195 18.50 -8.36 -11.59
CA ASP A 195 18.67 -9.35 -12.68
C ASP A 195 17.37 -10.11 -12.98
N VAL A 196 16.54 -10.41 -11.97
CA VAL A 196 15.23 -11.06 -12.14
C VAL A 196 14.32 -10.22 -13.04
N PHE A 197 14.27 -8.91 -12.83
CA PHE A 197 13.48 -8.00 -13.66
C PHE A 197 14.04 -7.89 -15.07
N LEU A 198 15.38 -7.77 -15.21
CA LEU A 198 16.03 -7.68 -16.50
C LEU A 198 15.88 -8.96 -17.34
N GLU A 199 15.93 -10.13 -16.72
CA GLU A 199 15.65 -11.42 -17.38
C GLU A 199 14.22 -11.47 -17.91
N GLN A 200 13.25 -11.08 -17.08
CA GLN A 200 11.83 -11.04 -17.47
C GLN A 200 11.60 -10.04 -18.61
N CYS A 201 12.19 -8.85 -18.53
CA CYS A 201 12.09 -7.84 -19.58
C CYS A 201 12.69 -8.34 -20.92
N ARG A 202 13.85 -8.99 -20.88
CA ARG A 202 14.46 -9.59 -22.07
C ARG A 202 13.58 -10.67 -22.68
N ALA A 203 13.03 -11.57 -21.84
CA ALA A 203 12.16 -12.67 -22.30
C ALA A 203 10.88 -12.15 -22.97
N LEU A 204 10.36 -11.00 -22.53
CA LEU A 204 9.11 -10.41 -23.02
C LEU A 204 9.32 -9.23 -23.99
N ASN A 205 10.57 -8.96 -24.42
CA ASN A 205 10.93 -7.83 -25.30
C ASN A 205 10.43 -6.47 -24.76
N CYS A 206 10.57 -6.23 -23.46
CA CYS A 206 10.12 -5.02 -22.78
C CYS A 206 11.27 -3.98 -22.72
N PRO A 207 11.06 -2.74 -23.15
CA PRO A 207 12.00 -1.67 -22.85
C PRO A 207 12.01 -1.40 -21.34
N VAL A 208 13.22 -1.21 -20.77
CA VAL A 208 13.40 -1.00 -19.34
C VAL A 208 14.16 0.30 -19.09
N THR A 209 13.69 1.08 -18.11
CA THR A 209 14.34 2.28 -17.60
C THR A 209 14.53 2.12 -16.10
N GLU A 210 15.68 2.46 -15.56
CA GLU A 210 15.93 2.57 -14.13
C GLU A 210 15.88 4.05 -13.74
N ALA A 211 15.10 4.37 -12.72
CA ALA A 211 15.03 5.73 -12.20
C ALA A 211 16.37 6.14 -11.54
N ALA A 212 16.69 7.42 -11.57
CA ALA A 212 17.90 7.93 -10.96
C ALA A 212 17.77 7.97 -9.42
N GLN A 213 18.81 7.52 -8.72
CA GLN A 213 18.87 7.56 -7.26
C GLN A 213 18.93 9.01 -6.76
N GLN A 214 18.11 9.31 -5.75
CA GLN A 214 18.03 10.62 -5.08
C GLN A 214 18.55 10.60 -3.65
N GLY A 215 18.73 9.40 -3.05
CA GLY A 215 19.24 9.22 -1.70
C GLY A 215 18.21 9.34 -0.56
N ASP A 216 16.96 9.60 -0.88
CA ASP A 216 15.83 9.55 0.04
C ASP A 216 14.75 8.65 -0.55
N PRO A 217 14.13 7.72 0.23
CA PRO A 217 13.17 6.76 -0.31
C PRO A 217 11.96 7.39 -1.02
N ILE A 218 11.48 8.55 -0.55
CA ILE A 218 10.37 9.24 -1.22
C ILE A 218 10.85 9.95 -2.47
N ALA A 219 12.01 10.57 -2.44
CA ALA A 219 12.59 11.19 -3.64
C ALA A 219 12.89 10.14 -4.72
N ASP A 220 13.31 8.92 -4.32
CA ASP A 220 13.47 7.77 -5.23
C ASP A 220 12.12 7.31 -5.82
N ASP A 221 11.04 7.24 -5.00
CA ASP A 221 9.68 6.96 -5.49
C ASP A 221 9.19 8.04 -6.47
N LEU A 222 9.49 9.31 -6.20
CA LEU A 222 9.18 10.42 -7.13
C LEU A 222 9.98 10.32 -8.44
N ALA A 223 11.24 9.86 -8.38
CA ALA A 223 12.03 9.60 -9.58
C ALA A 223 11.40 8.49 -10.44
N VAL A 224 10.90 7.40 -9.82
CA VAL A 224 10.13 6.37 -10.55
C VAL A 224 8.88 6.98 -11.21
N ALA A 225 8.13 7.80 -10.47
CA ALA A 225 6.94 8.46 -11.02
C ALA A 225 7.28 9.41 -12.18
N GLY A 226 8.40 10.14 -12.09
CA GLY A 226 8.89 11.01 -13.16
C GLY A 226 9.21 10.24 -14.44
N GLU A 227 9.86 9.08 -14.33
CA GLU A 227 10.15 8.23 -15.49
C GLU A 227 8.87 7.65 -16.11
N VAL A 228 7.86 7.28 -15.29
CA VAL A 228 6.55 6.88 -15.81
C VAL A 228 5.91 8.01 -16.61
N LEU A 229 5.87 9.24 -16.08
CA LEU A 229 5.29 10.40 -16.76
C LEU A 229 6.06 10.69 -18.07
N ARG A 230 7.39 10.62 -18.05
CA ARG A 230 8.22 10.81 -19.25
C ARG A 230 7.90 9.76 -20.34
N LEU A 231 7.72 8.49 -19.98
CA LEU A 231 7.33 7.43 -20.93
C LEU A 231 5.94 7.66 -21.52
N LEU A 232 5.05 8.31 -20.79
CA LEU A 232 3.73 8.69 -21.28
C LEU A 232 3.71 9.98 -22.10
N GLY A 233 4.88 10.64 -22.26
CA GLY A 233 4.99 11.92 -22.96
C GLY A 233 4.38 13.11 -22.20
N VAL A 234 4.29 12.99 -20.87
CA VAL A 234 3.69 14.00 -19.99
C VAL A 234 4.80 14.86 -19.39
N ASP A 235 4.81 16.14 -19.73
CA ASP A 235 5.81 17.12 -19.28
C ASP A 235 5.37 17.84 -18.00
N THR A 236 5.10 17.06 -16.94
CA THR A 236 4.81 17.56 -15.60
C THR A 236 5.70 16.85 -14.58
N ALA A 237 6.29 17.61 -13.66
CA ALA A 237 7.04 16.99 -12.58
C ALA A 237 6.07 16.27 -11.61
N PRO A 238 6.41 15.08 -11.09
CA PRO A 238 5.55 14.43 -10.11
C PRO A 238 5.49 15.24 -8.82
N GLY A 239 4.29 15.44 -8.28
CA GLY A 239 4.08 16.00 -6.95
C GLY A 239 3.74 14.90 -5.95
N LEU A 240 3.98 15.14 -4.67
CA LEU A 240 3.59 14.22 -3.61
C LEU A 240 2.41 14.81 -2.83
N PRO A 241 1.17 14.36 -3.08
CA PRO A 241 0.07 14.70 -2.20
C PRO A 241 0.27 14.05 -0.83
N MET A 242 -0.25 14.69 0.22
CA MET A 242 -0.23 14.11 1.56
C MET A 242 -1.05 12.82 1.58
N LEU A 243 -0.40 11.72 1.96
CA LEU A 243 -1.03 10.41 2.07
C LEU A 243 -1.28 10.08 3.54
N PRO A 244 -2.49 9.65 3.93
CA PRO A 244 -2.80 9.25 5.29
C PRO A 244 -1.85 8.14 5.79
N ALA A 245 -1.38 8.28 7.03
CA ALA A 245 -0.46 7.35 7.68
C ALA A 245 0.84 7.07 6.91
N ARG A 246 1.31 8.04 6.11
CA ARG A 246 2.63 8.01 5.47
C ARG A 246 3.36 9.30 5.83
N ARG A 247 4.13 9.25 6.91
CA ARG A 247 4.79 10.41 7.53
C ARG A 247 3.81 11.56 7.76
N GLU A 248 2.61 11.23 8.25
CA GLU A 248 1.56 12.21 8.50
C GLU A 248 1.80 12.88 9.86
N HIS A 249 2.06 14.19 9.81
CA HIS A 249 2.28 14.99 11.02
C HIS A 249 0.97 15.59 11.53
N PHE A 250 0.75 15.52 12.82
CA PHE A 250 -0.32 16.20 13.54
C PHE A 250 0.31 17.21 14.51
N GLY A 251 0.40 18.47 14.09
CA GLY A 251 1.19 19.48 14.76
C GLY A 251 2.69 19.15 14.75
N GLU A 252 3.42 19.70 15.73
CA GLU A 252 4.89 19.52 15.81
C GLU A 252 5.32 18.28 16.60
N ASN A 253 4.39 17.62 17.30
CA ASN A 253 4.72 16.63 18.31
C ASN A 253 4.16 15.23 18.05
N LEU A 254 3.50 14.98 16.90
CA LEU A 254 2.99 13.66 16.59
C LEU A 254 3.22 13.29 15.12
N LEU A 255 3.81 12.11 14.92
CA LEU A 255 3.99 11.45 13.64
C LEU A 255 3.18 10.15 13.60
N LEU A 256 2.33 10.02 12.59
CA LEU A 256 1.57 8.83 12.28
C LEU A 256 2.13 8.18 11.01
N ASP A 257 2.62 6.94 11.14
CA ASP A 257 3.21 6.21 10.01
C ASP A 257 2.83 4.73 10.02
N GLY A 258 2.47 4.19 8.87
CA GLY A 258 2.07 2.81 8.68
C GLY A 258 3.23 1.82 8.45
N ALA A 259 4.49 2.24 8.58
CA ALA A 259 5.66 1.36 8.44
C ALA A 259 5.55 0.14 9.36
N HIS A 260 5.75 -1.06 8.81
CA HIS A 260 5.45 -2.32 9.49
C HIS A 260 6.40 -3.48 9.11
N ASN A 261 7.48 -3.18 8.40
CA ASN A 261 8.54 -4.12 8.05
C ASN A 261 9.92 -3.45 8.25
N PRO A 262 11.04 -4.20 8.30
CA PRO A 262 12.36 -3.65 8.59
C PRO A 262 12.80 -2.53 7.62
N ASP A 263 12.47 -2.64 6.34
CA ASP A 263 12.80 -1.61 5.36
C ASP A 263 11.99 -0.33 5.57
N GLY A 264 10.70 -0.45 5.92
CA GLY A 264 9.86 0.68 6.33
C GLY A 264 10.35 1.33 7.63
N ALA A 265 10.85 0.53 8.59
CA ALA A 265 11.48 1.02 9.82
C ALA A 265 12.71 1.89 9.50
N ALA A 266 13.59 1.42 8.62
CA ALA A 266 14.78 2.16 8.20
C ALA A 266 14.41 3.52 7.56
N ALA A 267 13.39 3.54 6.70
CA ALA A 267 12.88 4.77 6.09
C ALA A 267 12.26 5.72 7.13
N LEU A 268 11.49 5.20 8.09
CA LEU A 268 10.88 5.98 9.17
C LEU A 268 11.92 6.68 10.04
N LEU A 269 13.02 5.99 10.37
CA LEU A 269 14.09 6.51 11.23
C LEU A 269 14.74 7.78 10.68
N LEU A 270 14.79 7.99 9.37
CA LEU A 270 15.33 9.18 8.74
C LEU A 270 14.56 10.47 9.10
N HIS A 271 13.33 10.31 9.59
CA HIS A 271 12.40 11.41 9.83
C HIS A 271 12.04 11.58 11.32
N LEU A 272 12.61 10.77 12.20
CA LEU A 272 12.39 10.91 13.64
C LEU A 272 13.28 12.02 14.22
N PRO A 273 12.76 12.82 15.17
CA PRO A 273 13.56 13.84 15.84
C PRO A 273 14.74 13.21 16.62
N THR A 274 15.89 13.90 16.63
CA THR A 274 17.10 13.46 17.35
C THR A 274 17.34 14.24 18.63
N ASP A 275 16.61 15.31 18.83
CA ASP A 275 16.81 16.33 19.87
C ASP A 275 15.82 16.23 21.05
N ARG A 276 14.86 15.32 20.98
CA ARG A 276 13.82 15.13 22.00
C ARG A 276 13.44 13.65 22.19
N PRO A 277 12.92 13.29 23.40
CA PRO A 277 12.48 11.94 23.69
C PRO A 277 11.23 11.56 22.86
N ILE A 278 11.13 10.28 22.51
CA ILE A 278 10.03 9.72 21.73
C ILE A 278 9.24 8.71 22.58
N ALA A 279 7.92 8.89 22.64
CA ALA A 279 6.98 7.89 23.13
C ALA A 279 6.30 7.20 21.94
N ALA A 280 6.50 5.89 21.78
CA ALA A 280 5.89 5.14 20.68
C ALA A 280 4.59 4.46 21.12
N VAL A 281 3.54 4.60 20.31
CA VAL A 281 2.33 3.75 20.33
C VAL A 281 2.45 2.76 19.19
N LEU A 282 2.51 1.48 19.49
CA LEU A 282 2.93 0.44 18.58
C LEU A 282 1.92 -0.71 18.53
N ALA A 283 1.52 -1.12 17.32
CA ALA A 283 0.84 -2.41 17.08
C ALA A 283 1.40 -3.06 15.82
N MET A 284 1.53 -4.39 15.84
CA MET A 284 2.04 -5.16 14.72
C MET A 284 1.15 -6.38 14.42
N MET A 285 1.22 -6.86 13.19
CA MET A 285 0.57 -8.10 12.77
C MET A 285 1.55 -9.27 12.93
N GLU A 286 1.02 -10.46 13.29
CA GLU A 286 1.80 -11.69 13.56
C GLU A 286 2.62 -12.16 12.35
N ASP A 287 2.15 -11.86 11.13
CA ASP A 287 2.79 -12.25 9.88
C ASP A 287 3.99 -11.38 9.47
N LYS A 288 4.37 -10.40 10.31
CA LYS A 288 5.47 -9.48 10.03
C LYS A 288 6.77 -9.88 10.74
N ASP A 289 7.90 -9.39 10.21
CA ASP A 289 9.19 -9.51 10.87
C ASP A 289 9.27 -8.53 12.05
N ILE A 290 8.71 -8.99 13.18
CA ILE A 290 8.56 -8.19 14.40
C ILE A 290 9.92 -7.80 14.95
N ASP A 291 10.81 -8.77 15.11
CA ASP A 291 12.12 -8.55 15.73
C ASP A 291 12.99 -7.60 14.87
N GLY A 292 12.98 -7.81 13.53
CA GLY A 292 13.68 -6.95 12.58
C GLY A 292 13.15 -5.52 12.51
N TYR A 293 11.86 -5.30 12.81
CA TYR A 293 11.27 -3.97 12.95
C TYR A 293 11.62 -3.33 14.29
N LEU A 294 11.40 -4.05 15.41
CA LEU A 294 11.58 -3.52 16.77
C LEU A 294 13.02 -3.14 17.06
N CYS A 295 13.99 -3.96 16.61
CA CYS A 295 15.43 -3.68 16.84
C CYS A 295 15.91 -2.37 16.20
N GLN A 296 15.22 -1.89 15.17
CA GLN A 296 15.56 -0.62 14.51
C GLN A 296 14.87 0.57 15.17
N VAL A 297 13.55 0.50 15.43
CA VAL A 297 12.75 1.63 15.87
C VAL A 297 12.88 1.89 17.36
N LEU A 298 12.81 0.85 18.20
CA LEU A 298 12.68 1.02 19.64
C LEU A 298 13.92 1.57 20.37
N PRO A 299 15.16 1.36 19.91
CA PRO A 299 16.32 2.03 20.50
C PRO A 299 16.27 3.58 20.44
N ARG A 300 15.41 4.13 19.58
CA ARG A 300 15.16 5.57 19.46
C ARG A 300 14.06 6.06 20.39
N CYS A 301 13.32 5.15 21.04
CA CYS A 301 12.19 5.46 21.89
C CYS A 301 12.61 5.45 23.36
N ARG A 302 12.21 6.49 24.11
CA ARG A 302 12.33 6.53 25.57
C ARG A 302 11.32 5.57 26.21
N ARG A 303 10.10 5.52 25.65
CA ARG A 303 8.97 4.74 26.14
C ARG A 303 8.20 4.11 25.00
N VAL A 304 7.67 2.92 25.23
CA VAL A 304 6.81 2.19 24.29
C VAL A 304 5.51 1.79 24.98
N ILE A 305 4.41 2.08 24.33
CA ILE A 305 3.08 1.60 24.71
C ILE A 305 2.64 0.64 23.62
N ALA A 306 2.79 -0.66 23.91
CA ALA A 306 2.35 -1.72 23.00
C ALA A 306 0.84 -1.85 23.10
N THR A 307 0.16 -1.87 21.94
CA THR A 307 -1.29 -2.00 21.86
C THR A 307 -1.65 -3.08 20.81
N THR A 308 -2.94 -3.32 20.63
CA THR A 308 -3.44 -4.21 19.58
C THR A 308 -4.43 -3.46 18.68
N VAL A 309 -4.85 -4.11 17.58
CA VAL A 309 -5.86 -3.56 16.68
C VAL A 309 -7.17 -4.30 16.91
N PRO A 310 -8.22 -3.64 17.43
CA PRO A 310 -9.50 -4.29 17.74
C PRO A 310 -10.13 -4.95 16.51
N GLY A 311 -10.63 -6.19 16.69
CA GLY A 311 -11.32 -6.93 15.63
C GLY A 311 -10.42 -7.50 14.53
N MET A 312 -9.10 -7.38 14.65
CA MET A 312 -8.12 -7.91 13.68
C MET A 312 -7.50 -9.18 14.23
N GLY A 313 -7.98 -10.35 13.78
CA GLY A 313 -7.58 -11.67 14.33
C GLY A 313 -6.10 -12.02 14.17
N ARG A 314 -5.35 -11.33 13.32
CA ARG A 314 -3.90 -11.49 13.12
C ARG A 314 -3.06 -10.41 13.81
N ALA A 315 -3.67 -9.51 14.59
CA ALA A 315 -2.92 -8.55 15.37
C ALA A 315 -2.32 -9.23 16.60
N LEU A 316 -1.05 -8.95 16.89
CA LEU A 316 -0.45 -9.36 18.16
C LEU A 316 -1.24 -8.79 19.33
N SER A 317 -1.32 -9.56 20.43
CA SER A 317 -1.80 -9.02 21.70
C SER A 317 -0.86 -7.90 22.19
N ALA A 318 -1.40 -6.97 22.96
CA ALA A 318 -0.58 -5.90 23.56
C ALA A 318 0.51 -6.50 24.48
N GLU A 319 0.19 -7.58 25.18
CA GLU A 319 1.08 -8.29 26.11
C GLU A 319 2.24 -8.97 25.37
N ASP A 320 1.96 -9.70 24.29
CA ASP A 320 2.99 -10.39 23.51
C ASP A 320 3.93 -9.39 22.80
N LEU A 321 3.34 -8.32 22.24
CA LEU A 321 4.12 -7.25 21.62
C LEU A 321 4.98 -6.50 22.67
N ALA A 322 4.43 -6.23 23.87
CA ALA A 322 5.21 -5.63 24.97
C ALA A 322 6.36 -6.55 25.42
N ALA A 323 6.13 -7.87 25.49
CA ALA A 323 7.17 -8.84 25.83
C ALA A 323 8.31 -8.82 24.80
N ALA A 324 8.00 -8.78 23.51
CA ALA A 324 9.00 -8.64 22.44
C ALA A 324 9.75 -7.30 22.50
N ALA A 325 9.02 -6.19 22.75
CA ALA A 325 9.57 -4.85 22.77
C ALA A 325 10.56 -4.61 23.91
N ARG A 326 10.41 -5.29 25.06
CA ARG A 326 11.32 -5.16 26.24
C ARG A 326 12.77 -5.54 25.95
N LYS A 327 13.03 -6.26 24.87
CA LYS A 327 14.41 -6.54 24.42
C LYS A 327 15.14 -5.26 23.97
N TYR A 328 14.41 -4.25 23.51
CA TYR A 328 14.94 -3.09 22.79
C TYR A 328 14.66 -1.75 23.49
N CYS A 329 13.69 -1.70 24.39
CA CYS A 329 13.35 -0.53 25.19
C CYS A 329 13.05 -0.96 26.64
N PRO A 330 13.64 -0.30 27.67
CA PRO A 330 13.41 -0.69 29.06
C PRO A 330 12.04 -0.24 29.59
N ASP A 331 11.47 0.86 29.08
CA ASP A 331 10.16 1.37 29.51
C ASP A 331 9.07 0.94 28.51
N VAL A 332 8.49 -0.23 28.76
CA VAL A 332 7.44 -0.81 27.92
C VAL A 332 6.22 -1.16 28.74
N THR A 333 5.08 -0.60 28.36
CA THR A 333 3.75 -0.93 28.93
C THR A 333 2.85 -1.58 27.87
N ALA A 334 1.94 -2.45 28.31
CA ALA A 334 0.88 -2.99 27.47
C ALA A 334 -0.44 -2.26 27.77
N GLU A 335 -1.10 -1.74 26.76
CA GLU A 335 -2.46 -1.17 26.84
C GLU A 335 -3.25 -1.66 25.62
N PRO A 336 -4.17 -2.62 25.79
CA PRO A 336 -4.90 -3.21 24.69
C PRO A 336 -5.79 -2.23 23.90
N ASN A 337 -6.21 -1.14 24.54
CA ASN A 337 -7.03 -0.12 23.88
C ASN A 337 -6.15 0.94 23.21
N PRO A 338 -6.14 1.06 21.85
CA PRO A 338 -5.27 1.99 21.14
C PRO A 338 -5.53 3.46 21.49
N HIS A 339 -6.77 3.85 21.81
CA HIS A 339 -7.11 5.22 22.20
C HIS A 339 -6.55 5.57 23.59
N ARG A 340 -6.56 4.60 24.53
CA ARG A 340 -5.92 4.77 25.85
C ARG A 340 -4.41 4.77 25.73
N ALA A 341 -3.85 3.94 24.83
CA ALA A 341 -2.42 3.94 24.55
C ALA A 341 -1.96 5.31 24.03
N LEU A 342 -2.71 5.93 23.10
CA LEU A 342 -2.46 7.28 22.62
C LEU A 342 -2.56 8.33 23.75
N ALA A 343 -3.60 8.24 24.58
CA ALA A 343 -3.79 9.16 25.71
C ALA A 343 -2.62 9.07 26.71
N ALA A 344 -2.14 7.85 27.00
CA ALA A 344 -0.98 7.62 27.87
C ALA A 344 0.32 8.18 27.26
N ALA A 345 0.51 8.09 25.93
CA ALA A 345 1.66 8.69 25.25
C ALA A 345 1.65 10.22 25.30
N LYS A 346 0.46 10.84 25.27
CA LYS A 346 0.30 12.30 25.35
C LYS A 346 0.62 12.89 26.73
N ALA A 347 0.62 12.08 27.78
CA ALA A 347 0.73 12.58 29.15
C ALA A 347 2.12 13.15 29.51
N ASP A 348 3.19 12.69 28.88
CA ASP A 348 4.58 13.01 29.24
C ASP A 348 5.17 14.20 28.48
N GLY A 349 4.47 14.71 27.45
CA GLY A 349 4.95 15.82 26.62
C GLY A 349 6.07 15.46 25.64
N ASP A 350 6.34 14.17 25.46
CA ASP A 350 7.30 13.66 24.48
C ASP A 350 6.79 13.83 23.04
N PHE A 351 7.70 13.65 22.07
CA PHE A 351 7.29 13.43 20.68
C PHE A 351 6.60 12.07 20.57
N ILE A 352 5.43 12.03 19.95
CA ILE A 352 4.62 10.84 19.85
C ILE A 352 4.82 10.21 18.45
N LEU A 353 5.23 8.95 18.45
CA LEU A 353 5.30 8.13 17.25
C LEU A 353 4.19 7.07 17.28
N VAL A 354 3.25 7.10 16.35
CA VAL A 354 2.27 6.01 16.14
C VAL A 354 2.70 5.22 14.91
N CYS A 355 3.04 3.92 15.10
CA CYS A 355 3.64 3.12 14.02
C CYS A 355 3.39 1.62 14.15
N GLY A 356 3.92 0.85 13.18
CA GLY A 356 3.91 -0.61 13.15
C GLY A 356 2.72 -1.21 12.39
N SER A 357 1.69 -0.41 12.04
CA SER A 357 0.55 -0.92 11.26
C SER A 357 -0.32 0.20 10.68
N PHE A 358 -0.72 0.06 9.43
CA PHE A 358 -1.79 0.90 8.86
C PHE A 358 -3.15 0.70 9.55
N TYR A 359 -3.39 -0.48 10.11
CA TYR A 359 -4.63 -0.74 10.85
C TYR A 359 -4.67 0.01 12.18
N LEU A 360 -3.52 0.12 12.90
CA LEU A 360 -3.39 0.99 14.05
C LEU A 360 -3.57 2.46 13.65
N ALA A 361 -2.92 2.88 12.57
CA ALA A 361 -3.05 4.24 12.07
C ALA A 361 -4.51 4.61 11.78
N ARG A 362 -5.28 3.69 11.18
CA ARG A 362 -6.73 3.84 10.93
C ARG A 362 -7.52 4.10 12.20
N GLU A 363 -7.23 3.36 13.28
CA GLU A 363 -7.93 3.54 14.55
C GLU A 363 -7.59 4.87 15.22
N ILE A 364 -6.31 5.17 15.33
CA ILE A 364 -5.80 6.36 16.02
C ILE A 364 -6.12 7.66 15.28
N ARG A 365 -6.06 7.66 13.95
CA ARG A 365 -6.24 8.87 13.14
C ARG A 365 -7.58 9.58 13.39
N LYS A 366 -8.61 8.84 13.74
CA LYS A 366 -9.94 9.40 14.08
C LYS A 366 -9.91 10.35 15.29
N ASP A 367 -8.94 10.17 16.20
CA ASP A 367 -8.78 11.00 17.39
C ASP A 367 -7.87 12.22 17.16
N LEU A 368 -7.31 12.34 15.96
CA LEU A 368 -6.32 13.36 15.62
C LEU A 368 -6.87 14.45 14.67
N ILE A 369 -8.05 14.20 14.09
CA ILE A 369 -8.69 15.09 13.09
C ILE A 369 -9.77 15.97 13.76
#